data_42d1f278b4a532ca16bd5589c4abbef6
#
_entry.id   42d1f278b4a532ca16bd5589c4abbef6
#
_cell.length_a   1.000
_cell.length_b   1.000
_cell.length_c   1.000
_cell.angle_alpha   90.00
_cell.angle_beta   90.00
_cell.angle_gamma   90.00
#
_symmetry.space_group_name_H-M   'P 1'
#
loop_
_entity.id
_entity.type
_entity.pdbx_description
1 polymer ?
#
loop_
_entity_poly.entity_id
_entity_poly.type
_entity_poly.pdbx_seq_one_letter_code
_entity_poly.pdbx_strand_id
1 'polypeptide(L)'
;MRIEQIKVKIADLVDGYRDSDEEGVVGYHGKLDIRPKYQREFVYSEKQEHAVIDTISKNYPLNIMYWVEKEDGTYEVMDGQQRTLSICHYYWGAFAINWKGNLWGYSNLPEAEREQFLNYELDVYVCKDGTDIEKIDWFQVINTAGAVLTDQEINNAVFAGSWVTDAKRYFSRSNCAAKRISDGYISKAWIRQEGLEMAIEWVAKRDGITLKEYMRRHQHDSDCSDLWTYFNLVMTWVKMKFIGKHSNLYTATNWGEMYRKHKDDEIDAKKLEVWISELLKDGEITNKKGILWYVLDNNEQHLGLRAFDVKTALEVYEAQGHKCVGVNCPEHGRELDFSEMEADHIVPWSKGGQTVKQNCQMLCRHCNRTKSNK
;
A
#
# COMPACT_ATOMS: atom_id res chain seq x y z
N MET A 1 -32.58 -1.07 -6.21
CA MET A 1 -31.68 -2.16 -6.72
C MET A 1 -32.39 -3.50 -6.66
N ARG A 2 -32.35 -4.33 -7.72
CA ARG A 2 -32.89 -5.69 -7.77
C ARG A 2 -31.74 -6.66 -8.06
N ILE A 3 -31.72 -7.81 -7.39
CA ILE A 3 -30.71 -8.84 -7.59
C ILE A 3 -31.40 -10.09 -8.16
N GLU A 4 -30.89 -10.59 -9.27
CA GLU A 4 -31.39 -11.77 -9.95
C GLU A 4 -30.30 -12.84 -10.00
N GLN A 5 -30.62 -14.08 -9.66
CA GLN A 5 -29.71 -15.21 -9.82
C GLN A 5 -29.90 -15.85 -11.17
N ILE A 6 -28.80 -16.02 -11.92
CA ILE A 6 -28.76 -16.73 -13.19
C ILE A 6 -27.71 -17.83 -13.18
N LYS A 7 -27.86 -18.80 -14.07
CA LYS A 7 -26.86 -19.82 -14.37
C LYS A 7 -26.21 -19.47 -15.71
N VAL A 8 -24.86 -19.46 -15.72
CA VAL A 8 -24.08 -19.17 -16.92
C VAL A 8 -23.17 -20.35 -17.21
N LYS A 9 -23.31 -20.96 -18.36
CA LYS A 9 -22.37 -22.03 -18.79
C LYS A 9 -21.03 -21.42 -19.16
N ILE A 10 -19.95 -22.17 -18.93
CA ILE A 10 -18.62 -21.75 -19.38
C ILE A 10 -18.62 -21.56 -20.90
N ALA A 11 -19.34 -22.39 -21.67
CA ALA A 11 -19.48 -22.19 -23.11
C ALA A 11 -19.96 -20.78 -23.48
N ASP A 12 -20.97 -20.27 -22.77
CA ASP A 12 -21.51 -18.93 -23.01
C ASP A 12 -20.53 -17.84 -22.53
N LEU A 13 -19.85 -18.09 -21.39
CA LEU A 13 -18.88 -17.14 -20.82
C LEU A 13 -17.70 -16.90 -21.76
N VAL A 14 -17.14 -17.96 -22.36
CA VAL A 14 -15.94 -17.86 -23.20
C VAL A 14 -16.27 -17.50 -24.65
N ASP A 15 -17.53 -17.54 -25.04
CA ASP A 15 -17.93 -17.07 -26.37
C ASP A 15 -17.72 -15.57 -26.49
N GLY A 16 -17.06 -15.15 -27.56
CA GLY A 16 -16.66 -13.77 -27.78
C GLY A 16 -15.57 -13.27 -26.84
N TYR A 17 -14.84 -14.16 -26.13
CA TYR A 17 -13.72 -13.74 -25.27
C TYR A 17 -12.62 -13.06 -26.06
N ARG A 18 -12.21 -11.89 -25.57
CA ARG A 18 -11.05 -11.13 -26.07
C ARG A 18 -10.36 -10.49 -24.87
N ASP A 19 -9.03 -10.51 -24.88
CA ASP A 19 -8.18 -9.82 -23.93
C ASP A 19 -7.26 -8.86 -24.68
N SER A 20 -7.47 -7.56 -24.48
CA SER A 20 -6.73 -6.50 -25.13
C SER A 20 -6.38 -5.42 -24.10
N ASP A 21 -5.13 -4.95 -24.15
CA ASP A 21 -4.68 -3.84 -23.30
C ASP A 21 -5.40 -2.51 -23.62
N GLU A 22 -5.87 -2.34 -24.84
CA GLU A 22 -6.53 -1.12 -25.31
C GLU A 22 -8.06 -1.20 -25.18
N GLU A 23 -8.66 -2.32 -25.59
CA GLU A 23 -10.11 -2.51 -25.65
C GLU A 23 -10.70 -3.14 -24.38
N GLY A 24 -9.85 -3.61 -23.45
CA GLY A 24 -10.26 -4.29 -22.23
C GLY A 24 -10.45 -5.80 -22.42
N VAL A 25 -11.05 -6.45 -21.42
CA VAL A 25 -11.28 -7.90 -21.41
C VAL A 25 -12.78 -8.17 -21.42
N VAL A 26 -13.26 -8.81 -22.45
CA VAL A 26 -14.68 -9.09 -22.64
C VAL A 26 -14.95 -10.59 -22.85
N GLY A 27 -16.13 -11.04 -22.50
CA GLY A 27 -16.65 -12.38 -22.72
C GLY A 27 -18.17 -12.37 -22.75
N TYR A 28 -18.80 -13.56 -22.62
CA TYR A 28 -20.25 -13.69 -22.60
C TYR A 28 -20.90 -13.02 -23.83
N HIS A 29 -20.58 -13.56 -25.01
CA HIS A 29 -21.01 -13.04 -26.32
C HIS A 29 -20.53 -11.60 -26.58
N GLY A 30 -19.42 -11.17 -25.95
CA GLY A 30 -18.91 -9.80 -26.02
C GLY A 30 -19.70 -8.79 -25.17
N LYS A 31 -20.64 -9.25 -24.36
CA LYS A 31 -21.50 -8.39 -23.52
C LYS A 31 -21.02 -8.21 -22.09
N LEU A 32 -20.06 -9.01 -21.61
CA LEU A 32 -19.52 -8.91 -20.25
C LEU A 32 -18.15 -8.23 -20.27
N ASP A 33 -18.04 -7.08 -19.64
CA ASP A 33 -16.75 -6.49 -19.30
C ASP A 33 -16.19 -7.24 -18.08
N ILE A 34 -15.19 -8.10 -18.32
CA ILE A 34 -14.58 -8.95 -17.27
C ILE A 34 -13.61 -8.16 -16.43
N ARG A 35 -12.98 -7.11 -17.00
CA ARG A 35 -12.01 -6.26 -16.31
C ARG A 35 -12.40 -4.79 -16.42
N PRO A 36 -13.47 -4.35 -15.73
CA PRO A 36 -13.85 -2.94 -15.70
C PRO A 36 -12.67 -2.05 -15.30
N LYS A 37 -12.64 -0.84 -15.84
CA LYS A 37 -11.52 0.10 -15.68
C LYS A 37 -11.13 0.44 -14.23
N TYR A 38 -12.05 0.29 -13.29
CA TYR A 38 -11.80 0.51 -11.87
C TYR A 38 -11.21 -0.71 -11.15
N GLN A 39 -11.30 -1.92 -11.72
CA GLN A 39 -10.73 -3.12 -11.11
C GLN A 39 -9.22 -3.27 -11.40
N ARG A 40 -8.57 -4.12 -10.63
CA ARG A 40 -7.13 -4.42 -10.75
C ARG A 40 -6.83 -5.37 -11.90
N GLU A 41 -5.56 -5.45 -12.27
CA GLU A 41 -5.04 -6.49 -13.16
C GLU A 41 -5.19 -7.90 -12.54
N PHE A 42 -4.97 -8.92 -13.35
CA PHE A 42 -4.95 -10.31 -12.90
C PHE A 42 -3.84 -10.53 -11.86
N VAL A 43 -4.21 -11.04 -10.67
CA VAL A 43 -3.28 -11.18 -9.53
C VAL A 43 -3.23 -12.58 -8.94
N TYR A 44 -4.04 -13.53 -9.42
CA TYR A 44 -3.94 -14.90 -8.96
C TYR A 44 -2.54 -15.46 -9.25
N SER A 45 -1.98 -16.18 -8.28
CA SER A 45 -0.81 -17.01 -8.52
C SER A 45 -1.22 -18.22 -9.37
N GLU A 46 -0.26 -18.82 -10.06
CA GLU A 46 -0.45 -20.06 -10.83
C GLU A 46 -1.22 -21.13 -10.03
N LYS A 47 -0.88 -21.29 -8.75
CA LYS A 47 -1.59 -22.21 -7.86
C LYS A 47 -3.07 -21.89 -7.68
N GLN A 48 -3.41 -20.61 -7.57
CA GLN A 48 -4.81 -20.17 -7.42
C GLN A 48 -5.59 -20.33 -8.73
N GLU A 49 -4.96 -20.02 -9.85
CA GLU A 49 -5.51 -20.19 -11.18
C GLU A 49 -5.82 -21.65 -11.48
N HIS A 50 -4.87 -22.55 -11.21
CA HIS A 50 -5.04 -24.00 -11.33
C HIS A 50 -6.15 -24.53 -10.41
N ALA A 51 -6.28 -24.00 -9.18
CA ALA A 51 -7.31 -24.44 -8.24
C ALA A 51 -8.74 -24.16 -8.75
N VAL A 52 -8.95 -23.07 -9.51
CA VAL A 52 -10.24 -22.80 -10.14
C VAL A 52 -10.62 -23.92 -11.12
N ILE A 53 -9.71 -24.28 -12.01
CA ILE A 53 -9.96 -25.30 -13.02
C ILE A 53 -10.03 -26.71 -12.41
N ASP A 54 -9.23 -27.00 -11.37
CA ASP A 54 -9.33 -28.24 -10.61
C ASP A 54 -10.70 -28.42 -9.94
N THR A 55 -11.28 -27.32 -9.41
CA THR A 55 -12.64 -27.30 -8.85
C THR A 55 -13.68 -27.67 -9.93
N ILE A 56 -13.56 -27.07 -11.12
CA ILE A 56 -14.45 -27.36 -12.27
C ILE A 56 -14.29 -28.81 -12.71
N SER A 57 -13.06 -29.33 -12.78
CA SER A 57 -12.78 -30.71 -13.22
C SER A 57 -13.43 -31.76 -12.32
N LYS A 58 -13.61 -31.43 -11.03
CA LYS A 58 -14.27 -32.26 -10.04
C LYS A 58 -15.78 -32.02 -9.97
N ASN A 59 -16.30 -31.13 -10.77
CA ASN A 59 -17.68 -30.67 -10.72
C ASN A 59 -18.12 -30.16 -9.35
N TYR A 60 -17.20 -29.54 -8.60
CA TYR A 60 -17.49 -28.91 -7.31
C TYR A 60 -17.97 -27.48 -7.53
N PRO A 61 -18.85 -26.94 -6.67
CA PRO A 61 -19.35 -25.58 -6.83
C PRO A 61 -18.21 -24.54 -6.67
N LEU A 62 -18.13 -23.62 -7.59
CA LEU A 62 -17.34 -22.42 -7.44
C LEU A 62 -18.13 -21.39 -6.62
N ASN A 63 -17.40 -20.49 -5.92
CA ASN A 63 -18.02 -19.36 -5.27
C ASN A 63 -18.80 -18.49 -6.28
N ILE A 64 -19.93 -17.97 -5.82
CA ILE A 64 -20.85 -17.11 -6.59
C ILE A 64 -20.07 -15.94 -7.22
N MET A 65 -20.43 -15.59 -8.45
CA MET A 65 -19.95 -14.41 -9.15
C MET A 65 -21.00 -13.30 -9.10
N TYR A 66 -20.57 -12.06 -9.16
CA TYR A 66 -21.45 -10.91 -9.06
C TYR A 66 -21.22 -9.99 -10.26
N TRP A 67 -22.29 -9.73 -11.00
CA TRP A 67 -22.30 -8.86 -12.18
C TRP A 67 -23.25 -7.67 -11.97
N VAL A 68 -23.01 -6.60 -12.70
CA VAL A 68 -23.91 -5.44 -12.80
C VAL A 68 -24.37 -5.30 -14.23
N GLU A 69 -25.67 -5.17 -14.43
CA GLU A 69 -26.26 -4.81 -15.71
C GLU A 69 -26.15 -3.29 -15.93
N LYS A 70 -25.69 -2.89 -17.10
CA LYS A 70 -25.60 -1.49 -17.52
C LYS A 70 -26.89 -1.08 -18.25
N GLU A 71 -27.08 0.22 -18.46
CA GLU A 71 -28.23 0.77 -19.17
C GLU A 71 -28.35 0.28 -20.61
N ASP A 72 -27.22 -0.05 -21.25
CA ASP A 72 -27.17 -0.57 -22.61
C ASP A 72 -27.41 -2.10 -22.72
N GLY A 73 -27.73 -2.76 -21.60
CA GLY A 73 -27.96 -4.21 -21.54
C GLY A 73 -26.67 -5.05 -21.58
N THR A 74 -25.50 -4.43 -21.45
CA THR A 74 -24.23 -5.11 -21.23
C THR A 74 -24.02 -5.33 -19.72
N TYR A 75 -23.00 -6.10 -19.37
CA TYR A 75 -22.67 -6.45 -17.99
C TYR A 75 -21.23 -6.07 -17.67
N GLU A 76 -20.96 -5.86 -16.39
CA GLU A 76 -19.61 -5.78 -15.87
C GLU A 76 -19.45 -6.70 -14.66
N VAL A 77 -18.29 -7.32 -14.53
CA VAL A 77 -17.97 -8.14 -13.35
C VAL A 77 -17.74 -7.23 -12.16
N MET A 78 -18.52 -7.44 -11.09
CA MET A 78 -18.33 -6.76 -9.82
C MET A 78 -17.44 -7.58 -8.88
N ASP A 79 -17.69 -8.87 -8.71
CA ASP A 79 -16.78 -9.83 -8.06
C ASP A 79 -16.74 -11.14 -8.83
N GLY A 80 -15.61 -11.85 -8.70
CA GLY A 80 -15.33 -13.07 -9.46
C GLY A 80 -14.42 -12.85 -10.67
N GLN A 81 -13.89 -11.64 -10.89
CA GLN A 81 -12.98 -11.33 -12.00
C GLN A 81 -11.84 -12.35 -12.13
N GLN A 82 -11.15 -12.65 -11.03
CA GLN A 82 -9.99 -13.55 -11.08
C GLN A 82 -10.38 -14.98 -11.47
N ARG A 83 -11.53 -15.47 -11.00
CA ARG A 83 -12.09 -16.76 -11.35
C ARG A 83 -12.51 -16.81 -12.83
N THR A 84 -13.18 -15.76 -13.28
CA THR A 84 -13.59 -15.61 -14.69
C THR A 84 -12.37 -15.60 -15.62
N LEU A 85 -11.33 -14.82 -15.28
CA LEU A 85 -10.10 -14.77 -16.05
C LEU A 85 -9.37 -16.13 -16.07
N SER A 86 -9.29 -16.84 -14.93
CA SER A 86 -8.68 -18.18 -14.88
C SER A 86 -9.39 -19.17 -15.82
N ILE A 87 -10.72 -19.13 -15.89
CA ILE A 87 -11.52 -19.96 -16.82
C ILE A 87 -11.19 -19.59 -18.27
N CYS A 88 -11.17 -18.30 -18.61
CA CYS A 88 -10.87 -17.82 -19.94
C CYS A 88 -9.43 -18.13 -20.37
N HIS A 89 -8.46 -17.94 -19.49
CA HIS A 89 -7.04 -18.25 -19.73
C HIS A 89 -6.84 -19.75 -20.01
N TYR A 90 -7.48 -20.62 -19.23
CA TYR A 90 -7.41 -22.05 -19.47
C TYR A 90 -8.04 -22.44 -20.82
N TYR A 91 -9.24 -21.93 -21.13
CA TYR A 91 -9.90 -22.14 -22.41
C TYR A 91 -9.02 -21.70 -23.58
N TRP A 92 -8.32 -20.56 -23.44
CA TRP A 92 -7.43 -20.02 -24.46
C TRP A 92 -6.08 -20.72 -24.56
N GLY A 93 -5.79 -21.65 -23.62
CA GLY A 93 -4.58 -22.46 -23.65
C GLY A 93 -3.35 -21.83 -22.99
N ALA A 94 -3.55 -20.86 -22.10
CA ALA A 94 -2.45 -20.18 -21.40
C ALA A 94 -1.68 -21.11 -20.43
N PHE A 95 -2.35 -22.14 -19.89
CA PHE A 95 -1.73 -23.11 -18.97
C PHE A 95 -2.41 -24.48 -19.07
N ALA A 96 -1.77 -25.49 -18.44
CA ALA A 96 -2.26 -26.85 -18.34
C ALA A 96 -2.40 -27.26 -16.86
N ILE A 97 -3.38 -28.12 -16.55
CA ILE A 97 -3.61 -28.61 -15.19
C ILE A 97 -3.59 -30.13 -15.13
N ASN A 98 -3.43 -30.70 -13.92
CA ASN A 98 -3.66 -32.11 -13.69
C ASN A 98 -5.18 -32.36 -13.63
N TRP A 99 -5.73 -32.92 -14.71
CA TRP A 99 -7.13 -33.31 -14.81
C TRP A 99 -7.23 -34.82 -14.80
N LYS A 100 -7.85 -35.37 -13.75
CA LYS A 100 -8.03 -36.84 -13.57
C LYS A 100 -6.73 -37.64 -13.72
N GLY A 101 -5.62 -37.11 -13.17
CA GLY A 101 -4.33 -37.80 -13.13
C GLY A 101 -3.38 -37.53 -14.30
N ASN A 102 -3.81 -36.79 -15.33
CA ASN A 102 -2.97 -36.45 -16.46
C ASN A 102 -2.87 -34.89 -16.62
N LEU A 103 -1.75 -34.42 -17.14
CA LEU A 103 -1.54 -33.01 -17.43
C LEU A 103 -2.20 -32.62 -18.76
N TRP A 104 -3.24 -31.78 -18.73
CA TRP A 104 -4.01 -31.35 -19.88
C TRP A 104 -4.10 -29.82 -20.00
N GLY A 105 -3.76 -29.30 -21.18
CA GLY A 105 -4.29 -28.03 -21.63
C GLY A 105 -5.67 -28.21 -22.26
N TYR A 106 -6.50 -27.18 -22.27
CA TYR A 106 -7.87 -27.26 -22.79
C TYR A 106 -7.97 -27.88 -24.20
N SER A 107 -7.09 -27.45 -25.13
CA SER A 107 -7.07 -27.95 -26.51
C SER A 107 -6.82 -29.47 -26.65
N ASN A 108 -6.15 -30.04 -25.66
CA ASN A 108 -5.77 -31.44 -25.65
C ASN A 108 -6.68 -32.31 -24.75
N LEU A 109 -7.69 -31.72 -24.09
CA LEU A 109 -8.67 -32.47 -23.32
C LEU A 109 -9.43 -33.46 -24.23
N PRO A 110 -9.68 -34.71 -23.76
CA PRO A 110 -10.62 -35.60 -24.41
C PRO A 110 -12.00 -34.95 -24.54
N GLU A 111 -12.79 -35.41 -25.51
CA GLU A 111 -14.08 -34.79 -25.85
C GLU A 111 -15.05 -34.73 -24.65
N ALA A 112 -15.16 -35.80 -23.89
CA ALA A 112 -16.06 -35.86 -22.73
C ALA A 112 -15.66 -34.85 -21.64
N GLU A 113 -14.36 -34.66 -21.36
CA GLU A 113 -13.86 -33.70 -20.40
C GLU A 113 -14.02 -32.26 -20.90
N ARG A 114 -13.90 -32.05 -22.20
CA ARG A 114 -14.14 -30.75 -22.85
C ARG A 114 -15.61 -30.34 -22.76
N GLU A 115 -16.53 -31.32 -23.03
CA GLU A 115 -17.96 -31.11 -22.83
C GLU A 115 -18.31 -30.85 -21.37
N GLN A 116 -17.71 -31.59 -20.42
CA GLN A 116 -17.89 -31.35 -18.98
C GLN A 116 -17.48 -29.94 -18.62
N PHE A 117 -16.33 -29.47 -19.08
CA PHE A 117 -15.83 -28.10 -18.83
C PHE A 117 -16.77 -27.04 -19.39
N LEU A 118 -17.17 -27.16 -20.65
CA LEU A 118 -18.04 -26.18 -21.33
C LEU A 118 -19.45 -26.13 -20.74
N ASN A 119 -20.00 -27.25 -20.30
CA ASN A 119 -21.33 -27.36 -19.71
C ASN A 119 -21.35 -27.05 -18.20
N TYR A 120 -20.21 -26.81 -17.55
CA TYR A 120 -20.18 -26.42 -16.17
C TYR A 120 -20.90 -25.08 -15.97
N GLU A 121 -21.83 -25.05 -14.99
CA GLU A 121 -22.67 -23.89 -14.70
C GLU A 121 -22.09 -23.04 -13.57
N LEU A 122 -21.92 -21.76 -13.84
CA LEU A 122 -21.53 -20.74 -12.89
C LEU A 122 -22.76 -20.14 -12.25
N ASP A 123 -22.77 -19.99 -10.92
CA ASP A 123 -23.78 -19.22 -10.19
C ASP A 123 -23.42 -17.74 -10.25
N VAL A 124 -24.30 -16.93 -10.82
CA VAL A 124 -24.09 -15.50 -11.01
C VAL A 124 -25.26 -14.72 -10.43
N TYR A 125 -25.00 -13.76 -9.55
CA TYR A 125 -25.95 -12.75 -9.15
C TYR A 125 -25.77 -11.49 -9.97
N VAL A 126 -26.83 -11.06 -10.65
CA VAL A 126 -26.86 -9.85 -11.48
C VAL A 126 -27.60 -8.75 -10.73
N CYS A 127 -26.91 -7.64 -10.49
CA CYS A 127 -27.49 -6.42 -9.97
C CYS A 127 -28.12 -5.60 -11.11
N LYS A 128 -29.42 -5.32 -10.99
CA LYS A 128 -30.20 -4.54 -11.96
C LYS A 128 -30.81 -3.32 -11.29
N ASP A 129 -31.05 -2.26 -12.04
CA ASP A 129 -31.84 -1.08 -11.61
C ASP A 129 -31.32 -0.37 -10.34
N GLY A 130 -30.02 -0.43 -10.04
CA GLY A 130 -29.43 0.24 -8.88
C GLY A 130 -28.79 1.59 -9.22
N THR A 131 -28.86 2.54 -8.28
CA THR A 131 -27.99 3.72 -8.32
C THR A 131 -26.54 3.33 -8.11
N ASP A 132 -25.60 4.18 -8.55
CA ASP A 132 -24.17 3.90 -8.36
C ASP A 132 -23.80 3.77 -6.88
N ILE A 133 -24.47 4.51 -5.99
CA ILE A 133 -24.28 4.41 -4.54
C ILE A 133 -24.70 3.03 -4.05
N GLU A 134 -25.89 2.54 -4.42
CA GLU A 134 -26.38 1.22 -4.01
C GLU A 134 -25.50 0.09 -4.55
N LYS A 135 -25.00 0.22 -5.79
CA LYS A 135 -24.04 -0.74 -6.39
C LYS A 135 -22.72 -0.79 -5.61
N ILE A 136 -22.20 0.38 -5.21
CA ILE A 136 -20.97 0.51 -4.42
C ILE A 136 -21.15 -0.09 -3.03
N ASP A 137 -22.24 0.23 -2.33
CA ASP A 137 -22.54 -0.32 -1.02
C ASP A 137 -22.64 -1.85 -1.09
N TRP A 138 -23.32 -2.38 -2.11
CA TRP A 138 -23.41 -3.82 -2.33
C TRP A 138 -22.04 -4.45 -2.63
N PHE A 139 -21.22 -3.79 -3.44
CA PHE A 139 -19.85 -4.21 -3.73
C PHE A 139 -18.97 -4.28 -2.47
N GLN A 140 -19.09 -3.34 -1.55
CA GLN A 140 -18.41 -3.37 -0.26
C GLN A 140 -18.85 -4.57 0.58
N VAL A 141 -20.15 -4.84 0.64
CA VAL A 141 -20.72 -5.96 1.42
C VAL A 141 -20.22 -7.31 0.89
N ILE A 142 -20.28 -7.55 -0.42
CA ILE A 142 -19.86 -8.83 -1.00
C ILE A 142 -18.36 -9.08 -0.86
N ASN A 143 -17.53 -8.05 -0.94
CA ASN A 143 -16.09 -8.17 -0.80
C ASN A 143 -15.61 -8.37 0.65
N THR A 144 -16.48 -8.13 1.65
CA THR A 144 -16.15 -8.42 3.05
C THR A 144 -15.96 -9.92 3.31
N ALA A 145 -16.53 -10.79 2.48
CA ALA A 145 -16.46 -12.25 2.61
C ALA A 145 -15.37 -12.92 1.74
N GLY A 146 -14.66 -12.16 0.90
CA GLY A 146 -13.67 -12.67 -0.08
C GLY A 146 -12.26 -12.09 0.08
N ALA A 147 -11.53 -11.98 -1.02
CA ALA A 147 -10.25 -11.27 -1.06
C ALA A 147 -10.53 -9.77 -0.88
N VAL A 148 -10.28 -9.27 0.32
CA VAL A 148 -10.55 -7.88 0.73
C VAL A 148 -9.91 -6.91 -0.26
N LEU A 149 -10.73 -6.05 -0.86
CA LEU A 149 -10.26 -4.92 -1.65
C LEU A 149 -9.53 -3.91 -0.76
N THR A 150 -8.53 -3.27 -1.32
CA THR A 150 -7.92 -2.12 -0.66
C THR A 150 -8.87 -0.91 -0.72
N ASP A 151 -8.70 0.03 0.22
CA ASP A 151 -9.48 1.27 0.22
C ASP A 151 -9.36 2.03 -1.12
N GLN A 152 -8.19 1.96 -1.76
CA GLN A 152 -7.98 2.57 -3.07
C GLN A 152 -8.73 1.85 -4.20
N GLU A 153 -8.83 0.52 -4.16
CA GLU A 153 -9.62 -0.22 -5.15
C GLU A 153 -11.12 0.17 -5.04
N ILE A 154 -11.61 0.37 -3.82
CA ILE A 154 -12.97 0.87 -3.56
C ILE A 154 -13.12 2.32 -4.06
N ASN A 155 -12.19 3.20 -3.72
CA ASN A 155 -12.21 4.60 -4.16
C ASN A 155 -12.19 4.71 -5.69
N ASN A 156 -11.47 3.85 -6.39
CA ASN A 156 -11.45 3.84 -7.85
C ASN A 156 -12.79 3.42 -8.47
N ALA A 157 -13.57 2.59 -7.79
CA ALA A 157 -14.93 2.26 -8.21
C ALA A 157 -15.89 3.44 -7.96
N VAL A 158 -15.81 4.05 -6.77
CA VAL A 158 -16.63 5.22 -6.38
C VAL A 158 -16.40 6.42 -7.30
N PHE A 159 -15.14 6.70 -7.64
CA PHE A 159 -14.75 7.85 -8.46
C PHE A 159 -14.33 7.43 -9.87
N ALA A 160 -14.96 6.37 -10.41
CA ALA A 160 -14.67 5.91 -11.76
C ALA A 160 -14.86 7.05 -12.78
N GLY A 161 -13.89 7.21 -13.70
CA GLY A 161 -13.88 8.28 -14.68
C GLY A 161 -12.62 8.29 -15.54
N SER A 162 -12.52 9.29 -16.42
CA SER A 162 -11.37 9.47 -17.31
C SER A 162 -10.07 9.62 -16.54
N TRP A 163 -10.08 10.42 -15.48
CA TRP A 163 -8.93 10.69 -14.62
C TRP A 163 -8.38 9.41 -13.97
N VAL A 164 -9.22 8.60 -13.30
CA VAL A 164 -8.79 7.33 -12.66
C VAL A 164 -8.25 6.38 -13.72
N THR A 165 -8.89 6.30 -14.86
CA THR A 165 -8.46 5.44 -15.98
C THR A 165 -7.06 5.81 -16.45
N ASP A 166 -6.79 7.10 -16.60
CA ASP A 166 -5.47 7.57 -17.00
C ASP A 166 -4.43 7.37 -15.89
N ALA A 167 -4.77 7.69 -14.63
CA ALA A 167 -3.89 7.50 -13.47
C ALA A 167 -3.42 6.04 -13.32
N LYS A 168 -4.30 5.07 -13.54
CA LYS A 168 -3.95 3.65 -13.49
C LYS A 168 -2.87 3.25 -14.50
N ARG A 169 -2.79 3.90 -15.65
CA ARG A 169 -1.74 3.65 -16.67
C ARG A 169 -0.35 3.94 -16.13
N TYR A 170 -0.21 4.96 -15.28
CA TYR A 170 1.06 5.39 -14.70
C TYR A 170 1.39 4.68 -13.38
N PHE A 171 0.39 4.29 -12.57
CA PHE A 171 0.58 3.88 -11.18
C PHE A 171 0.13 2.47 -10.83
N SER A 172 -0.64 1.77 -11.67
CA SER A 172 -1.35 0.55 -11.26
C SER A 172 -1.10 -0.67 -12.17
N ARG A 173 0.06 -0.75 -12.82
CA ARG A 173 0.49 -1.90 -13.62
C ARG A 173 1.76 -2.53 -13.05
N SER A 174 1.99 -3.79 -13.36
CA SER A 174 3.16 -4.55 -12.89
C SER A 174 4.50 -3.86 -13.20
N ASN A 175 4.60 -3.17 -14.34
CA ASN A 175 5.77 -2.42 -14.77
C ASN A 175 5.42 -0.97 -15.16
N CYS A 176 4.62 -0.30 -14.34
CA CYS A 176 4.19 1.08 -14.59
C CYS A 176 5.35 2.09 -14.52
N ALA A 177 5.14 3.26 -15.11
CA ALA A 177 6.14 4.32 -15.15
C ALA A 177 6.55 4.79 -13.74
N ALA A 178 5.59 4.92 -12.82
CA ALA A 178 5.85 5.33 -11.45
C ALA A 178 6.76 4.33 -10.72
N LYS A 179 6.54 3.02 -10.89
CA LYS A 179 7.40 1.98 -10.33
C LYS A 179 8.85 2.11 -10.83
N ARG A 180 9.05 2.26 -12.14
CA ARG A 180 10.38 2.40 -12.71
C ARG A 180 11.11 3.66 -12.25
N ILE A 181 10.38 4.77 -12.15
CA ILE A 181 10.96 6.03 -11.67
C ILE A 181 11.33 5.96 -10.21
N SER A 182 10.56 5.25 -9.38
CA SER A 182 10.77 5.18 -7.94
C SER A 182 11.58 3.98 -7.47
N ASP A 183 12.14 3.20 -8.38
CA ASP A 183 12.92 2.02 -8.04
C ASP A 183 14.07 2.34 -7.07
N GLY A 184 14.21 1.50 -6.04
CA GLY A 184 15.14 1.71 -4.93
C GLY A 184 14.68 2.71 -3.85
N TYR A 185 13.64 3.51 -4.10
CA TYR A 185 13.12 4.52 -3.17
C TYR A 185 11.73 4.20 -2.61
N ILE A 186 10.88 3.52 -3.38
CA ILE A 186 9.52 3.17 -2.99
C ILE A 186 9.28 1.68 -3.23
N SER A 187 8.75 1.00 -2.19
CA SER A 187 8.30 -0.38 -2.28
C SER A 187 6.80 -0.43 -1.99
N LYS A 188 5.99 -0.60 -3.03
CA LYS A 188 4.53 -0.67 -2.95
C LYS A 188 3.98 -1.80 -3.84
N ALA A 189 2.85 -2.34 -3.48
CA ALA A 189 2.11 -3.28 -4.32
C ALA A 189 1.37 -2.51 -5.43
N TRP A 190 2.08 -2.18 -6.52
CA TRP A 190 1.58 -1.34 -7.60
C TRP A 190 0.31 -1.89 -8.25
N ILE A 191 0.25 -3.20 -8.48
CA ILE A 191 -0.94 -3.89 -9.04
C ILE A 191 -2.14 -3.74 -8.10
N ARG A 192 -1.91 -3.72 -6.78
CA ARG A 192 -2.95 -3.49 -5.76
C ARG A 192 -3.21 -2.01 -5.49
N GLN A 193 -2.66 -1.15 -6.33
CA GLN A 193 -2.92 0.29 -6.38
C GLN A 193 -2.39 1.09 -5.18
N GLU A 194 -1.60 0.46 -4.30
CA GLU A 194 -0.98 1.16 -3.16
C GLU A 194 -0.08 2.33 -3.60
N GLY A 195 0.54 2.21 -4.80
CA GLY A 195 1.34 3.30 -5.38
C GLY A 195 0.49 4.46 -5.86
N LEU A 196 -0.70 4.19 -6.40
CA LEU A 196 -1.67 5.21 -6.78
C LEU A 196 -2.21 5.93 -5.55
N GLU A 197 -2.65 5.18 -4.55
CA GLU A 197 -3.14 5.72 -3.27
C GLU A 197 -2.11 6.68 -2.65
N MET A 198 -0.87 6.23 -2.51
CA MET A 198 0.23 7.05 -1.98
C MET A 198 0.42 8.35 -2.78
N ALA A 199 0.42 8.28 -4.11
CA ALA A 199 0.60 9.46 -4.96
C ALA A 199 -0.57 10.46 -4.81
N ILE A 200 -1.81 9.96 -4.72
CA ILE A 200 -3.00 10.79 -4.46
C ILE A 200 -2.93 11.42 -3.07
N GLU A 201 -2.52 10.68 -2.04
CA GLU A 201 -2.31 11.24 -0.71
C GLU A 201 -1.31 12.39 -0.70
N TRP A 202 -0.25 12.30 -1.51
CA TRP A 202 0.76 13.36 -1.59
C TRP A 202 0.18 14.66 -2.16
N VAL A 203 -0.57 14.59 -3.27
CA VAL A 203 -1.17 15.80 -3.85
C VAL A 203 -2.33 16.32 -2.99
N ALA A 204 -3.13 15.43 -2.40
CA ALA A 204 -4.21 15.83 -1.49
C ALA A 204 -3.68 16.61 -0.28
N LYS A 205 -2.56 16.16 0.31
CA LYS A 205 -1.87 16.88 1.40
C LYS A 205 -1.22 18.18 0.92
N ARG A 206 -0.73 18.26 -0.33
CA ARG A 206 -0.29 19.52 -0.95
C ARG A 206 -1.43 20.54 -0.96
N ASP A 207 -2.63 20.08 -1.35
CA ASP A 207 -3.80 20.94 -1.54
C ASP A 207 -4.62 21.15 -0.25
N GLY A 208 -4.22 20.51 0.87
CA GLY A 208 -4.90 20.63 2.15
C GLY A 208 -6.28 19.96 2.22
N ILE A 209 -6.52 18.94 1.40
CA ILE A 209 -7.78 18.21 1.29
C ILE A 209 -7.59 16.71 1.56
N THR A 210 -8.70 15.97 1.66
CA THR A 210 -8.64 14.51 1.78
C THR A 210 -8.42 13.84 0.41
N LEU A 211 -7.92 12.60 0.42
CA LEU A 211 -7.76 11.77 -0.78
C LEU A 211 -9.09 11.67 -1.55
N LYS A 212 -10.19 11.36 -0.85
CA LYS A 212 -11.52 11.24 -1.47
C LYS A 212 -11.99 12.54 -2.11
N GLU A 213 -11.74 13.67 -1.44
CA GLU A 213 -12.10 14.98 -1.99
C GLU A 213 -11.26 15.31 -3.23
N TYR A 214 -9.98 14.96 -3.26
CA TYR A 214 -9.15 15.11 -4.44
C TYR A 214 -9.70 14.27 -5.62
N MET A 215 -9.97 12.99 -5.40
CA MET A 215 -10.53 12.11 -6.44
C MET A 215 -11.90 12.60 -6.95
N ARG A 216 -12.76 13.08 -6.05
CA ARG A 216 -14.07 13.64 -6.42
C ARG A 216 -13.94 14.90 -7.32
N ARG A 217 -12.99 15.80 -7.02
CA ARG A 217 -12.78 17.01 -7.81
C ARG A 217 -12.29 16.72 -9.21
N HIS A 218 -11.42 15.73 -9.33
CA HIS A 218 -10.75 15.39 -10.59
C HIS A 218 -11.44 14.26 -11.37
N GLN A 219 -12.52 13.66 -10.87
CA GLN A 219 -13.18 12.48 -11.44
C GLN A 219 -13.42 12.58 -12.96
N HIS A 220 -13.80 13.75 -13.43
CA HIS A 220 -14.16 14.03 -14.83
C HIS A 220 -13.06 14.72 -15.65
N ASP A 221 -11.89 14.94 -15.06
CA ASP A 221 -10.75 15.50 -15.80
C ASP A 221 -10.32 14.51 -16.88
N SER A 222 -9.82 15.03 -18.01
CA SER A 222 -9.41 14.23 -19.15
C SER A 222 -8.23 13.31 -18.86
N ASP A 223 -7.34 13.74 -17.95
CA ASP A 223 -6.09 13.06 -17.63
C ASP A 223 -5.64 13.34 -16.17
N CYS A 224 -4.59 12.67 -15.74
CA CYS A 224 -4.00 12.80 -14.40
C CYS A 224 -2.71 13.63 -14.38
N SER A 225 -2.53 14.57 -15.30
CA SER A 225 -1.29 15.33 -15.49
C SER A 225 -0.81 16.05 -14.21
N ASP A 226 -1.71 16.60 -13.39
CA ASP A 226 -1.34 17.25 -12.12
C ASP A 226 -0.72 16.23 -11.15
N LEU A 227 -1.37 15.08 -10.95
CA LEU A 227 -0.87 13.98 -10.12
C LEU A 227 0.49 13.49 -10.60
N TRP A 228 0.61 13.25 -11.91
CA TRP A 228 1.83 12.75 -12.52
C TRP A 228 2.99 13.74 -12.40
N THR A 229 2.72 15.02 -12.65
CA THR A 229 3.71 16.09 -12.52
C THR A 229 4.21 16.20 -11.09
N TYR A 230 3.30 16.21 -10.11
CA TYR A 230 3.70 16.29 -8.71
C TYR A 230 4.53 15.08 -8.26
N PHE A 231 4.12 13.87 -8.64
CA PHE A 231 4.91 12.67 -8.36
C PHE A 231 6.34 12.77 -8.92
N ASN A 232 6.49 13.24 -10.17
CA ASN A 232 7.81 13.42 -10.78
C ASN A 232 8.63 14.49 -10.07
N LEU A 233 8.03 15.61 -9.63
CA LEU A 233 8.72 16.63 -8.83
C LEU A 233 9.28 16.04 -7.54
N VAL A 234 8.45 15.28 -6.79
CA VAL A 234 8.88 14.58 -5.57
C VAL A 234 10.05 13.64 -5.89
N MET A 235 9.91 12.76 -6.87
CA MET A 235 10.94 11.77 -7.19
C MET A 235 12.24 12.38 -7.72
N THR A 236 12.14 13.47 -8.46
CA THR A 236 13.31 14.22 -8.95
C THR A 236 14.07 14.81 -7.77
N TRP A 237 13.38 15.49 -6.87
CA TRP A 237 13.98 16.06 -5.67
C TRP A 237 14.65 14.97 -4.80
N VAL A 238 13.95 13.85 -4.57
CA VAL A 238 14.47 12.72 -3.79
C VAL A 238 15.77 12.20 -4.38
N LYS A 239 15.82 11.94 -5.68
CA LYS A 239 17.02 11.42 -6.36
C LYS A 239 18.16 12.40 -6.38
N MET A 240 17.86 13.70 -6.43
CA MET A 240 18.91 14.74 -6.37
C MET A 240 19.51 14.89 -4.98
N LYS A 241 18.73 14.66 -3.91
CA LYS A 241 19.18 14.88 -2.53
C LYS A 241 19.69 13.59 -1.85
N PHE A 242 19.08 12.45 -2.11
CA PHE A 242 19.41 11.16 -1.49
C PHE A 242 20.09 10.23 -2.50
N ILE A 243 21.38 10.46 -2.70
CA ILE A 243 22.18 9.80 -3.76
C ILE A 243 22.77 8.45 -3.35
N GLY A 244 22.65 8.05 -2.08
CA GLY A 244 23.17 6.79 -1.54
C GLY A 244 22.39 5.56 -1.96
N LYS A 245 22.84 4.39 -1.49
CA LYS A 245 22.20 3.09 -1.75
C LYS A 245 21.62 2.51 -0.46
N HIS A 246 20.64 3.19 0.12
CA HIS A 246 20.02 2.83 1.40
C HIS A 246 18.56 2.37 1.21
N SER A 247 18.33 1.37 0.35
CA SER A 247 16.96 0.94 -0.06
C SER A 247 16.04 0.64 1.12
N ASN A 248 16.52 0.00 2.18
CA ASN A 248 15.71 -0.30 3.38
C ASN A 248 15.24 0.95 4.13
N LEU A 249 16.04 2.02 4.10
CA LEU A 249 15.68 3.31 4.65
C LEU A 249 14.68 4.02 3.74
N TYR A 250 15.01 4.08 2.46
CA TYR A 250 14.27 4.82 1.44
C TYR A 250 12.85 4.28 1.27
N THR A 251 12.68 2.96 1.20
CA THR A 251 11.38 2.33 1.02
C THR A 251 10.44 2.47 2.22
N ALA A 252 10.96 2.83 3.39
CA ALA A 252 10.19 3.08 4.60
C ALA A 252 9.79 4.57 4.78
N THR A 253 10.21 5.46 3.86
CA THR A 253 10.09 6.91 4.01
C THR A 253 8.88 7.46 3.26
N ASN A 254 8.14 8.39 3.90
CA ASN A 254 7.10 9.17 3.25
C ASN A 254 7.71 10.36 2.49
N TRP A 255 8.12 10.12 1.25
CA TRP A 255 8.81 11.09 0.42
C TRP A 255 7.96 12.33 0.07
N GLY A 256 6.65 12.17 -0.11
CA GLY A 256 5.77 13.32 -0.39
C GLY A 256 5.68 14.28 0.79
N GLU A 257 5.65 13.76 2.03
CA GLU A 257 5.67 14.63 3.20
C GLU A 257 7.04 15.30 3.38
N MET A 258 8.12 14.55 3.18
CA MET A 258 9.48 15.07 3.27
C MET A 258 9.72 16.17 2.23
N TYR A 259 9.34 15.94 0.98
CA TYR A 259 9.39 16.94 -0.08
C TYR A 259 8.59 18.19 0.28
N ARG A 260 7.36 18.04 0.74
CA ARG A 260 6.50 19.20 1.10
C ARG A 260 7.12 20.10 2.17
N LYS A 261 7.85 19.51 3.14
CA LYS A 261 8.50 20.25 4.23
C LYS A 261 9.84 20.85 3.83
N HIS A 262 10.61 20.17 2.98
CA HIS A 262 12.05 20.43 2.78
C HIS A 262 12.44 20.74 1.32
N LYS A 263 11.46 20.90 0.41
CA LYS A 263 11.75 21.13 -1.02
C LYS A 263 12.56 22.40 -1.29
N ASP A 264 12.42 23.40 -0.43
CA ASP A 264 13.04 24.71 -0.55
C ASP A 264 14.35 24.82 0.24
N ASP A 265 14.75 23.77 0.99
CA ASP A 265 15.97 23.75 1.79
C ASP A 265 17.20 23.60 0.89
N GLU A 266 18.26 24.34 1.22
CA GLU A 266 19.57 24.18 0.60
C GLU A 266 20.28 22.94 1.16
N ILE A 267 20.19 21.81 0.46
CA ILE A 267 20.72 20.52 0.87
C ILE A 267 21.87 20.12 -0.07
N ASP A 268 23.07 19.98 0.48
CA ASP A 268 24.22 19.38 -0.21
C ASP A 268 24.13 17.85 -0.14
N ALA A 269 23.79 17.23 -1.26
CA ALA A 269 23.58 15.79 -1.35
C ALA A 269 24.79 14.94 -0.94
N LYS A 270 26.03 15.41 -1.19
CA LYS A 270 27.25 14.68 -0.82
C LYS A 270 27.48 14.73 0.68
N LYS A 271 27.33 15.90 1.30
CA LYS A 271 27.44 16.02 2.76
C LYS A 271 26.35 15.24 3.47
N LEU A 272 25.11 15.30 2.94
CA LEU A 272 23.99 14.54 3.47
C LEU A 272 24.27 13.04 3.45
N GLU A 273 24.81 12.50 2.35
CA GLU A 273 25.14 11.07 2.22
C GLU A 273 26.24 10.63 3.19
N VAL A 274 27.28 11.42 3.38
CA VAL A 274 28.33 11.14 4.38
C VAL A 274 27.70 11.07 5.77
N TRP A 275 26.89 12.05 6.12
CA TRP A 275 26.22 12.11 7.43
C TRP A 275 25.26 10.93 7.66
N ILE A 276 24.42 10.58 6.69
CA ILE A 276 23.57 9.38 6.76
C ILE A 276 24.41 8.11 6.99
N SER A 277 25.51 7.97 6.26
CA SER A 277 26.39 6.81 6.37
C SER A 277 27.09 6.70 7.74
N GLU A 278 27.40 7.81 8.38
CA GLU A 278 27.94 7.86 9.75
C GLU A 278 26.87 7.47 10.78
N LEU A 279 25.68 8.07 10.70
CA LEU A 279 24.57 7.78 11.60
C LEU A 279 24.09 6.33 11.53
N LEU A 280 24.16 5.71 10.37
CA LEU A 280 23.82 4.29 10.21
C LEU A 280 24.76 3.36 11.00
N LYS A 281 26.00 3.75 11.23
CA LYS A 281 27.00 3.01 12.01
C LYS A 281 26.89 3.25 13.50
N ASP A 282 26.23 4.31 13.92
CA ASP A 282 26.07 4.67 15.33
C ASP A 282 25.19 3.65 16.06
N GLY A 283 25.76 2.98 17.05
CA GLY A 283 25.07 1.97 17.88
C GLY A 283 24.04 2.55 18.86
N GLU A 284 24.08 3.84 19.15
CA GLU A 284 23.14 4.52 20.05
C GLU A 284 21.79 4.80 19.35
N ILE A 285 21.76 4.82 18.03
CA ILE A 285 20.52 5.03 17.25
C ILE A 285 19.75 3.72 17.12
N THR A 286 18.59 3.63 17.77
CA THR A 286 17.70 2.45 17.70
C THR A 286 16.71 2.53 16.54
N ASN A 287 16.23 3.72 16.18
CA ASN A 287 15.33 3.94 15.05
C ASN A 287 16.09 4.43 13.80
N LYS A 288 16.70 3.49 13.09
CA LYS A 288 17.44 3.82 11.85
C LYS A 288 16.54 4.49 10.78
N LYS A 289 15.23 4.20 10.75
CA LYS A 289 14.28 4.79 9.79
C LYS A 289 14.10 6.30 10.01
N GLY A 290 14.33 6.79 11.21
CA GLY A 290 14.24 8.21 11.53
C GLY A 290 15.45 9.03 11.07
N ILE A 291 16.55 8.40 10.65
CA ILE A 291 17.78 9.10 10.25
C ILE A 291 17.51 10.12 9.12
N LEU A 292 16.69 9.76 8.13
CA LEU A 292 16.40 10.65 7.01
C LEU A 292 15.64 11.92 7.42
N TRP A 293 14.82 11.84 8.45
CA TRP A 293 14.17 13.01 9.04
C TRP A 293 15.15 13.84 9.86
N TYR A 294 15.92 13.17 10.71
CA TYR A 294 16.90 13.82 11.56
C TYR A 294 17.93 14.67 10.79
N VAL A 295 18.45 14.15 9.67
CA VAL A 295 19.44 14.88 8.87
C VAL A 295 18.87 16.13 8.17
N LEU A 296 17.56 16.28 8.13
CA LEU A 296 16.88 17.45 7.56
C LEU A 296 16.46 18.48 8.62
N ASP A 297 15.96 18.03 9.77
CA ASP A 297 15.40 18.92 10.79
C ASP A 297 16.17 18.94 12.11
N ASN A 298 17.24 18.14 12.27
CA ASN A 298 18.04 17.99 13.49
C ASN A 298 17.22 17.58 14.73
N ASN A 299 16.03 16.96 14.57
CA ASN A 299 15.21 16.52 15.68
C ASN A 299 15.59 15.10 16.12
N GLU A 300 16.31 14.98 17.23
CA GLU A 300 16.78 13.71 17.82
C GLU A 300 15.62 12.74 18.14
N GLN A 301 14.39 13.21 18.31
CA GLN A 301 13.22 12.35 18.57
C GLN A 301 13.00 11.33 17.44
N HIS A 302 13.44 11.63 16.22
CA HIS A 302 13.35 10.68 15.10
C HIS A 302 14.25 9.47 15.27
N LEU A 303 15.35 9.59 16.01
CA LEU A 303 16.40 8.58 16.09
C LEU A 303 16.09 7.46 17.11
N GLY A 304 15.16 7.71 18.06
CA GLY A 304 14.88 6.76 19.13
C GLY A 304 16.16 6.37 19.84
N LEU A 305 16.90 7.36 20.36
CA LEU A 305 18.19 7.15 21.00
C LEU A 305 18.08 6.13 22.14
N ARG A 306 19.14 5.40 22.37
CA ARG A 306 19.20 4.36 23.39
C ARG A 306 18.90 4.97 24.76
N ALA A 307 17.97 4.38 25.48
CA ALA A 307 17.65 4.77 26.85
C ALA A 307 18.54 4.00 27.83
N PHE A 308 18.81 4.59 28.99
CA PHE A 308 19.43 3.85 30.06
C PHE A 308 18.53 2.71 30.54
N ASP A 309 19.12 1.55 30.82
CA ASP A 309 18.38 0.45 31.42
C ASP A 309 17.98 0.75 32.87
N VAL A 310 16.92 0.08 33.36
CA VAL A 310 16.34 0.32 34.69
C VAL A 310 17.38 0.11 35.80
N LYS A 311 18.31 -0.83 35.64
CA LYS A 311 19.34 -1.11 36.61
C LYS A 311 20.31 0.06 36.74
N THR A 312 20.81 0.58 35.61
CA THR A 312 21.67 1.75 35.59
C THR A 312 20.97 2.98 36.15
N ALA A 313 19.70 3.22 35.77
CA ALA A 313 18.90 4.31 36.31
C ALA A 313 18.72 4.21 37.83
N LEU A 314 18.43 3.02 38.35
CA LEU A 314 18.27 2.79 39.78
C LEU A 314 19.58 3.00 40.54
N GLU A 315 20.70 2.50 40.04
CA GLU A 315 22.02 2.69 40.67
C GLU A 315 22.41 4.18 40.75
N VAL A 316 22.07 4.98 39.73
CA VAL A 316 22.30 6.42 39.72
C VAL A 316 21.34 7.16 40.64
N TYR A 317 20.06 6.75 40.69
CA TYR A 317 19.06 7.27 41.60
C TYR A 317 19.49 7.12 43.09
N GLU A 318 19.95 5.93 43.46
CA GLU A 318 20.49 5.68 44.79
C GLU A 318 21.75 6.53 45.07
N ALA A 319 22.67 6.61 44.11
CA ALA A 319 23.90 7.40 44.24
C ALA A 319 23.63 8.91 44.38
N GLN A 320 22.53 9.41 43.83
CA GLN A 320 22.09 10.82 43.99
C GLN A 320 21.30 11.08 45.27
N GLY A 321 21.08 10.07 46.09
CA GLY A 321 20.29 10.21 47.35
C GLY A 321 18.84 10.62 47.05
N HIS A 322 18.25 10.04 45.97
CA HIS A 322 16.87 10.25 45.55
C HIS A 322 16.52 11.71 45.17
N LYS A 323 17.53 12.51 44.83
CA LYS A 323 17.37 13.95 44.55
C LYS A 323 17.66 14.28 43.10
N CYS A 324 16.87 15.24 42.57
CA CYS A 324 17.13 15.80 41.25
C CYS A 324 18.40 16.67 41.27
N VAL A 325 19.29 16.42 40.28
CA VAL A 325 20.56 17.20 40.13
C VAL A 325 20.42 18.33 39.11
N GLY A 326 19.20 18.62 38.65
CA GLY A 326 18.94 19.69 37.65
C GLY A 326 19.28 21.08 38.24
N VAL A 327 19.90 21.92 37.40
CA VAL A 327 20.21 23.31 37.73
C VAL A 327 18.91 24.11 37.89
N ASN A 328 18.76 24.84 39.02
CA ASN A 328 17.55 25.59 39.39
C ASN A 328 16.28 24.71 39.44
N CYS A 329 16.43 23.48 39.94
CA CYS A 329 15.31 22.56 40.10
C CYS A 329 14.24 23.11 41.08
N PRO A 330 12.95 23.13 40.69
CA PRO A 330 11.88 23.52 41.60
C PRO A 330 11.70 22.54 42.79
N GLU A 331 12.17 21.30 42.67
CA GLU A 331 12.17 20.25 43.69
C GLU A 331 13.54 20.17 44.41
N HIS A 332 14.31 21.26 44.42
CA HIS A 332 15.66 21.25 44.97
C HIS A 332 15.71 20.80 46.45
N GLY A 333 16.51 19.76 46.71
CA GLY A 333 16.69 19.19 48.06
C GLY A 333 15.59 18.23 48.51
N ARG A 334 14.48 18.12 47.83
CA ARG A 334 13.41 17.14 48.08
C ARG A 334 13.84 15.75 47.62
N GLU A 335 13.58 14.75 48.45
CA GLU A 335 13.63 13.34 48.00
C GLU A 335 12.40 13.03 47.18
N LEU A 336 12.62 12.41 46.02
CA LEU A 336 11.62 12.06 45.01
C LEU A 336 11.57 10.55 44.86
N ASP A 337 10.39 10.00 44.63
CA ASP A 337 10.27 8.59 44.26
C ASP A 337 10.91 8.32 42.90
N PHE A 338 11.39 7.09 42.67
CA PHE A 338 11.98 6.69 41.38
C PHE A 338 11.04 6.96 40.20
N SER A 339 9.73 6.79 40.40
CA SER A 339 8.69 7.05 39.40
C SER A 339 8.48 8.55 39.09
N GLU A 340 8.98 9.47 39.91
CA GLU A 340 8.93 10.91 39.68
C GLU A 340 10.16 11.42 38.92
N MET A 341 11.15 10.55 38.69
CA MET A 341 12.41 10.89 38.04
C MET A 341 12.60 10.14 36.76
N GLU A 342 13.40 10.71 35.87
CA GLU A 342 13.75 10.17 34.55
C GLU A 342 15.27 10.16 34.39
N ALA A 343 15.80 9.05 33.83
CA ALA A 343 17.20 8.94 33.48
C ALA A 343 17.51 9.76 32.23
N ASP A 344 18.54 10.58 32.30
CA ASP A 344 18.94 11.50 31.24
C ASP A 344 20.47 11.51 31.08
N HIS A 345 20.95 11.86 29.90
CA HIS A 345 22.37 11.96 29.61
C HIS A 345 22.95 13.26 30.15
N ILE A 346 24.05 13.20 30.96
CA ILE A 346 24.77 14.40 31.41
C ILE A 346 25.27 15.20 30.21
N VAL A 347 26.00 14.53 29.30
CA VAL A 347 26.39 15.05 27.97
C VAL A 347 25.40 14.50 26.94
N PRO A 348 24.66 15.33 26.24
CA PRO A 348 23.73 14.89 25.21
C PRO A 348 24.41 14.07 24.10
N TRP A 349 23.68 13.16 23.48
CA TRP A 349 24.17 12.34 22.35
C TRP A 349 24.72 13.23 21.22
N SER A 350 24.03 14.31 20.86
CA SER A 350 24.46 15.29 19.83
C SER A 350 25.81 15.96 20.14
N LYS A 351 26.27 15.89 21.38
CA LYS A 351 27.60 16.36 21.83
C LYS A 351 28.57 15.20 22.10
N GLY A 352 28.27 14.00 21.60
CA GLY A 352 29.12 12.82 21.75
C GLY A 352 28.93 12.02 23.03
N GLY A 353 27.85 12.28 23.80
CA GLY A 353 27.52 11.52 25.01
C GLY A 353 27.05 10.11 24.69
N GLN A 354 27.62 9.10 25.36
CA GLN A 354 27.24 7.70 25.22
C GLN A 354 26.26 7.27 26.32
N THR A 355 25.46 6.24 26.08
CA THR A 355 24.52 5.65 27.03
C THR A 355 25.29 4.69 27.96
N VAL A 356 26.11 5.25 28.85
CA VAL A 356 26.91 4.55 29.84
C VAL A 356 26.63 5.17 31.24
N LYS A 357 26.79 4.37 32.32
CA LYS A 357 26.48 4.80 33.69
C LYS A 357 27.13 6.13 34.06
N GLN A 358 28.36 6.38 33.67
CA GLN A 358 29.11 7.61 33.94
C GLN A 358 28.48 8.86 33.32
N ASN A 359 27.69 8.69 32.28
CA ASN A 359 26.97 9.76 31.58
C ASN A 359 25.48 9.79 31.96
N CYS A 360 25.05 9.04 32.95
CA CYS A 360 23.66 8.98 33.40
C CYS A 360 23.45 9.92 34.58
N GLN A 361 22.35 10.67 34.59
CA GLN A 361 21.84 11.42 35.73
C GLN A 361 20.33 11.20 35.87
N MET A 362 19.83 11.30 37.09
CA MET A 362 18.41 11.27 37.37
C MET A 362 17.88 12.70 37.57
N LEU A 363 16.88 13.07 36.76
CA LEU A 363 16.23 14.38 36.81
C LEU A 363 14.74 14.23 37.13
N CYS A 364 14.15 15.19 37.86
CA CYS A 364 12.70 15.27 37.92
C CYS A 364 12.13 15.58 36.52
N ARG A 365 10.88 15.23 36.27
CA ARG A 365 10.22 15.44 34.97
C ARG A 365 10.29 16.88 34.46
N HIS A 366 10.21 17.87 35.38
CA HIS A 366 10.34 19.28 35.04
C HIS A 366 11.74 19.61 34.51
N CYS A 367 12.79 19.20 35.24
CA CYS A 367 14.16 19.46 34.82
C CYS A 367 14.56 18.74 33.56
N ASN A 368 14.11 17.49 33.37
CA ASN A 368 14.37 16.73 32.17
C ASN A 368 13.76 17.41 30.93
N ARG A 369 12.50 17.81 30.99
CA ARG A 369 11.83 18.55 29.94
C ARG A 369 12.45 19.93 29.62
N THR A 370 12.92 20.62 30.70
CA THR A 370 13.50 21.96 30.56
C THR A 370 14.94 21.91 30.03
N LYS A 371 15.68 20.85 30.37
CA LYS A 371 17.05 20.66 29.89
C LYS A 371 17.07 20.58 28.38
N SER A 372 16.08 19.89 27.77
CA SER A 372 16.02 19.67 26.31
C SER A 372 17.40 19.89 25.66
N ASN A 373 17.66 19.74 24.49
CA ASN A 373 18.98 19.75 23.80
C ASN A 373 19.80 21.06 23.91
N LYS A 374 19.83 21.73 25.09
CA LYS A 374 20.68 22.92 25.32
C LYS A 374 22.15 22.56 25.51
#